data_168f89a7290b4fb766b1c917c3be8a8b
#
_entry.id   168f89a7290b4fb766b1c917c3be8a8b
#
_cell.length_a   1.000
_cell.length_b   1.000
_cell.length_c   1.000
_cell.angle_alpha   90.00
_cell.angle_beta   90.00
_cell.angle_gamma   90.00
#
_symmetry.space_group_name_H-M   'P 1'
#
loop_
_entity.id
_entity.type
_entity.pdbx_description
1 polymer ?
#
loop_
_entity_poly.entity_id
_entity_poly.type
_entity_poly.pdbx_seq_one_letter_code
_entity_poly.pdbx_strand_id
1 'polypeptide(L)'
;VLTSAGNNISFSCPEKCSYCPTETDLEGNPTHSKSYVSGEPLMDRAERIKNSGEKHLIRGQIWDRFKSYFTTGNLEKSANREKIEVIVSGGTWDVLPYKYREETINELYWAFNTFGRETPREMLTIEEEISINETSQYAVIGLTIETRPDYINKTAIKSYLKWVITRVQIGVQHYDDFILSKLDRGCYKKDTIKAIALMKSVGLKVVVHLMPDLPYSTPEKDIEMFDCALTDP
;
A
#
# COMPACT_ATOMS: atom_id res chain seq x y z
N VAL A 1 5.08 4.29 -2.62
CA VAL A 1 6.12 3.24 -2.73
C VAL A 1 5.46 1.93 -3.10
N LEU A 2 5.97 1.22 -4.10
CA LEU A 2 5.45 -0.07 -4.54
C LEU A 2 6.25 -1.22 -3.89
N THR A 3 5.57 -2.15 -3.23
CA THR A 3 6.21 -3.26 -2.50
C THR A 3 6.66 -4.40 -3.38
N SER A 4 5.80 -4.92 -4.20
CA SER A 4 6.18 -5.94 -5.18
C SER A 4 6.71 -5.25 -6.42
N ALA A 5 7.89 -4.62 -6.32
CA ALA A 5 8.48 -3.96 -7.47
C ALA A 5 8.56 -4.91 -8.65
N GLY A 6 7.52 -4.85 -9.44
CA GLY A 6 7.41 -5.32 -10.82
C GLY A 6 7.74 -6.77 -11.15
N ASN A 7 8.40 -7.57 -10.31
CA ASN A 7 8.92 -8.85 -10.77
C ASN A 7 8.91 -9.98 -9.75
N ASN A 8 8.24 -9.84 -8.63
CA ASN A 8 8.04 -10.99 -7.76
C ASN A 8 6.57 -11.43 -7.80
N ILE A 9 6.16 -12.03 -8.92
CA ILE A 9 4.83 -12.61 -9.13
C ILE A 9 4.48 -13.63 -8.04
N SER A 10 5.47 -14.21 -7.35
CA SER A 10 5.22 -15.13 -6.23
C SER A 10 4.51 -14.47 -5.06
N PHE A 11 4.53 -13.14 -4.96
CA PHE A 11 3.83 -12.36 -3.94
C PHE A 11 2.58 -11.65 -4.47
N SER A 12 2.08 -12.03 -5.63
CA SER A 12 0.82 -11.50 -6.15
C SER A 12 -0.35 -12.00 -5.31
N CYS A 13 -1.43 -11.18 -5.26
CA CYS A 13 -2.67 -11.57 -4.62
C CYS A 13 -3.18 -12.90 -5.19
N PRO A 14 -3.46 -13.93 -4.36
CA PRO A 14 -3.91 -15.24 -4.84
C PRO A 14 -5.36 -15.26 -5.32
N GLU A 15 -6.12 -14.21 -5.01
CA GLU A 15 -7.55 -14.13 -5.31
C GLU A 15 -7.83 -13.99 -6.81
N LYS A 16 -9.03 -14.39 -7.22
CA LYS A 16 -9.41 -14.49 -8.64
C LYS A 16 -10.47 -13.48 -9.08
N CYS A 17 -10.49 -12.30 -8.43
CA CYS A 17 -11.48 -11.27 -8.78
C CYS A 17 -11.45 -10.98 -10.28
N SER A 18 -12.60 -11.09 -10.95
CA SER A 18 -12.73 -11.01 -12.41
C SER A 18 -12.42 -9.61 -12.98
N TYR A 19 -12.55 -8.57 -12.17
CA TYR A 19 -12.25 -7.17 -12.53
C TYR A 19 -10.78 -6.78 -12.32
N CYS A 20 -9.99 -7.65 -11.70
CA CYS A 20 -8.60 -7.31 -11.35
C CYS A 20 -7.69 -7.56 -12.57
N PRO A 21 -7.05 -6.53 -13.14
CA PRO A 21 -6.20 -6.70 -14.30
C PRO A 21 -4.99 -7.57 -13.97
N THR A 22 -4.60 -8.39 -14.92
CA THR A 22 -3.36 -9.16 -14.90
C THR A 22 -2.71 -9.00 -16.26
N GLU A 23 -1.56 -8.31 -16.27
CA GLU A 23 -0.79 -8.15 -17.49
C GLU A 23 0.03 -9.42 -17.76
N THR A 24 0.05 -9.89 -19.01
CA THR A 24 0.74 -11.11 -19.39
C THR A 24 1.67 -10.85 -20.58
N ASP A 25 2.73 -11.65 -20.70
CA ASP A 25 3.57 -11.72 -21.89
C ASP A 25 2.86 -12.44 -23.04
N LEU A 26 3.57 -12.61 -24.15
CA LEU A 26 3.04 -13.29 -25.36
C LEU A 26 2.77 -14.79 -25.13
N GLU A 27 3.42 -15.39 -24.15
CA GLU A 27 3.20 -16.77 -23.71
C GLU A 27 2.09 -16.92 -22.68
N GLY A 28 1.48 -15.80 -22.21
CA GLY A 28 0.41 -15.79 -21.22
C GLY A 28 0.87 -15.83 -19.77
N ASN A 29 2.18 -15.66 -19.51
CA ASN A 29 2.69 -15.58 -18.15
C ASN A 29 2.49 -14.17 -17.57
N PRO A 30 2.09 -14.03 -16.30
CA PRO A 30 1.98 -12.72 -15.69
C PRO A 30 3.31 -11.98 -15.67
N THR A 31 3.32 -10.72 -16.11
CA THR A 31 4.51 -9.85 -16.09
C THR A 31 4.61 -9.04 -14.81
N HIS A 32 3.47 -8.74 -14.19
CA HIS A 32 3.35 -7.92 -12.97
C HIS A 32 2.43 -8.54 -11.95
N SER A 33 2.48 -8.03 -10.72
CA SER A 33 1.48 -8.37 -9.71
C SER A 33 0.11 -7.87 -10.13
N LYS A 34 -0.95 -8.63 -9.81
CA LYS A 34 -2.33 -8.22 -10.07
C LYS A 34 -2.62 -6.80 -9.57
N SER A 35 -3.49 -6.12 -10.26
CA SER A 35 -3.91 -4.73 -10.08
C SER A 35 -2.89 -3.68 -10.53
N TYR A 36 -1.74 -4.08 -11.04
CA TYR A 36 -0.72 -3.16 -11.55
C TYR A 36 -0.41 -3.49 -13.01
N VAL A 37 -0.33 -2.45 -13.83
CA VAL A 37 -0.05 -2.58 -15.27
C VAL A 37 1.07 -1.63 -15.69
N SER A 38 1.75 -1.96 -16.78
CA SER A 38 2.80 -1.13 -17.36
C SER A 38 2.28 0.26 -17.72
N GLY A 39 3.15 1.27 -17.65
CA GLY A 39 2.80 2.66 -17.95
C GLY A 39 2.17 3.44 -16.80
N GLU A 40 1.89 2.81 -15.67
CA GLU A 40 1.53 3.56 -14.46
C GLU A 40 2.77 4.22 -13.85
N PRO A 41 2.71 5.52 -13.46
CA PRO A 41 3.89 6.25 -12.95
C PRO A 41 4.56 5.59 -11.73
N LEU A 42 3.79 4.83 -10.95
CA LEU A 42 4.30 4.09 -9.80
C LEU A 42 5.10 2.86 -10.24
N MET A 43 4.58 2.13 -11.24
CA MET A 43 5.24 0.97 -11.86
C MET A 43 6.52 1.40 -12.58
N ASP A 44 6.44 2.39 -13.45
CA ASP A 44 7.58 2.91 -14.22
C ASP A 44 8.74 3.33 -13.29
N ARG A 45 8.42 3.95 -12.15
CA ARG A 45 9.43 4.29 -11.15
C ARG A 45 10.07 3.05 -10.54
N ALA A 46 9.26 2.10 -10.10
CA ALA A 46 9.74 0.89 -9.46
C ALA A 46 10.63 0.07 -10.41
N GLU A 47 10.24 -0.06 -11.66
CA GLU A 47 11.02 -0.74 -12.71
C GLU A 47 12.32 -0.01 -13.02
N ARG A 48 12.28 1.30 -13.19
CA ARG A 48 13.48 2.11 -13.44
C ARG A 48 14.51 1.94 -12.31
N ILE A 49 14.07 1.97 -11.05
CA ILE A 49 14.95 1.77 -9.89
C ILE A 49 15.52 0.36 -9.89
N LYS A 50 14.71 -0.65 -10.17
CA LYS A 50 15.17 -2.04 -10.28
C LYS A 50 16.22 -2.20 -11.38
N ASN A 51 15.95 -1.66 -12.56
CA ASN A 51 16.83 -1.75 -13.73
C ASN A 51 18.13 -0.94 -13.55
N SER A 52 18.18 0.01 -12.61
CA SER A 52 19.40 0.74 -12.27
C SER A 52 20.41 -0.07 -11.46
N GLY A 53 20.04 -1.28 -11.00
CA GLY A 53 20.88 -2.11 -10.13
C GLY A 53 20.85 -1.68 -8.65
N GLU A 54 19.93 -0.81 -8.24
CA GLU A 54 19.74 -0.46 -6.84
C GLU A 54 19.34 -1.68 -6.01
N LYS A 55 20.11 -1.98 -4.96
CA LYS A 55 19.86 -3.12 -4.08
C LYS A 55 18.69 -2.89 -3.13
N HIS A 56 18.51 -1.64 -2.72
CA HIS A 56 17.48 -1.21 -1.78
C HIS A 56 16.34 -0.54 -2.55
N LEU A 57 15.42 -1.34 -3.05
CA LEU A 57 14.37 -0.90 -3.97
C LEU A 57 13.41 0.11 -3.34
N ILE A 58 13.12 -0.02 -2.06
CA ILE A 58 12.24 0.91 -1.33
C ILE A 58 12.95 2.26 -1.17
N ARG A 59 14.21 2.25 -0.72
CA ARG A 59 15.05 3.44 -0.67
C ARG A 59 15.16 4.13 -2.02
N GLY A 60 15.46 3.38 -3.06
CA GLY A 60 15.61 3.92 -4.40
C GLY A 60 14.35 4.67 -4.87
N GLN A 61 13.17 4.11 -4.67
CA GLN A 61 11.90 4.75 -5.02
C GLN A 61 11.65 6.04 -4.21
N ILE A 62 11.96 6.02 -2.91
CA ILE A 62 11.80 7.19 -2.02
C ILE A 62 12.78 8.29 -2.44
N TRP A 63 14.04 7.96 -2.63
CA TRP A 63 15.07 8.94 -2.97
C TRP A 63 14.86 9.53 -4.36
N ASP A 64 14.44 8.73 -5.34
CA ASP A 64 14.07 9.22 -6.67
C ASP A 64 12.89 10.20 -6.60
N ARG A 65 11.87 9.90 -5.81
CA ARG A 65 10.73 10.78 -5.62
C ARG A 65 11.13 12.08 -4.92
N PHE A 66 11.97 12.01 -3.93
CA PHE A 66 12.48 13.19 -3.22
C PHE A 66 13.33 14.08 -4.12
N LYS A 67 14.24 13.49 -4.91
CA LYS A 67 15.00 14.23 -5.92
C LYS A 67 14.07 14.96 -6.89
N SER A 68 13.01 14.30 -7.34
CA SER A 68 11.99 14.92 -8.18
C SER A 68 11.32 16.12 -7.49
N TYR A 69 10.94 16.01 -6.22
CA TYR A 69 10.33 17.11 -5.47
C TYR A 69 11.26 18.30 -5.31
N PHE A 70 12.55 18.08 -5.06
CA PHE A 70 13.55 19.15 -5.02
C PHE A 70 13.72 19.83 -6.38
N THR A 71 13.75 19.07 -7.47
CA THR A 71 13.90 19.59 -8.83
C THR A 71 12.70 20.44 -9.25
N THR A 72 11.49 20.06 -8.81
CA THR A 72 10.24 20.77 -9.14
C THR A 72 9.89 21.89 -8.16
N GLY A 73 10.71 22.13 -7.13
CA GLY A 73 10.48 23.15 -6.10
C GLY A 73 9.37 22.80 -5.11
N ASN A 74 8.86 21.56 -5.12
CA ASN A 74 7.83 21.11 -4.18
C ASN A 74 8.41 20.76 -2.80
N LEU A 75 9.72 20.62 -2.70
CA LEU A 75 10.45 20.42 -1.47
C LEU A 75 11.70 21.29 -1.51
N GLU A 76 11.87 22.17 -0.55
CA GLU A 76 13.03 23.05 -0.44
C GLU A 76 14.04 22.45 0.55
N LYS A 77 15.32 22.82 0.39
CA LYS A 77 16.35 22.56 1.40
C LYS A 77 16.12 23.51 2.59
N SER A 78 15.08 23.24 3.34
CA SER A 78 14.70 24.00 4.53
C SER A 78 15.43 23.47 5.76
N ALA A 79 15.72 24.35 6.71
CA ALA A 79 16.11 23.94 8.06
C ALA A 79 14.92 23.37 8.87
N ASN A 80 13.71 23.49 8.36
CA ASN A 80 12.52 23.00 9.01
C ASN A 80 12.37 21.50 8.81
N ARG A 81 11.79 20.86 9.81
CA ARG A 81 11.43 19.43 9.77
C ARG A 81 10.23 19.22 8.84
N GLU A 82 10.41 18.34 7.87
CA GLU A 82 9.37 17.98 6.92
C GLU A 82 8.50 16.83 7.46
N LYS A 83 7.19 16.95 7.27
CA LYS A 83 6.20 15.94 7.65
C LYS A 83 5.82 15.12 6.43
N ILE A 84 6.07 13.83 6.46
CA ILE A 84 5.90 12.93 5.32
C ILE A 84 4.74 11.97 5.57
N GLU A 85 3.80 11.91 4.65
CA GLU A 85 2.84 10.81 4.54
C GLU A 85 3.30 9.84 3.44
N VAL A 86 3.31 8.55 3.75
CA VAL A 86 3.73 7.50 2.82
C VAL A 86 2.59 6.53 2.59
N ILE A 87 2.32 6.23 1.33
CA ILE A 87 1.44 5.13 0.94
C ILE A 87 2.31 4.00 0.39
N VAL A 88 2.21 2.84 1.00
CA VAL A 88 2.82 1.60 0.54
C VAL A 88 1.79 0.87 -0.28
N SER A 89 1.98 0.89 -1.59
CA SER A 89 1.10 0.27 -2.58
C SER A 89 1.63 -1.11 -2.97
N GLY A 90 0.80 -1.95 -3.52
CA GLY A 90 1.16 -3.31 -3.91
C GLY A 90 -0.03 -4.28 -3.86
N GLY A 91 -1.23 -3.75 -3.78
CA GLY A 91 -2.49 -4.51 -3.75
C GLY A 91 -2.81 -5.03 -2.36
N THR A 92 -2.62 -6.31 -2.11
CA THR A 92 -2.97 -6.92 -0.83
C THR A 92 -1.74 -7.09 0.04
N TRP A 93 -1.46 -6.12 0.93
CA TRP A 93 -0.31 -6.13 1.83
C TRP A 93 -0.16 -7.43 2.63
N ASP A 94 -1.25 -7.97 3.12
CA ASP A 94 -1.22 -9.11 4.05
C ASP A 94 -0.96 -10.48 3.38
N VAL A 95 -0.94 -10.57 2.06
CA VAL A 95 -0.45 -11.78 1.36
C VAL A 95 1.06 -11.86 1.30
N LEU A 96 1.75 -10.73 1.53
CA LEU A 96 3.20 -10.71 1.53
C LEU A 96 3.74 -11.42 2.76
N PRO A 97 4.85 -12.17 2.66
CA PRO A 97 5.49 -12.80 3.81
C PRO A 97 5.81 -11.79 4.91
N TYR A 98 5.62 -12.18 6.17
CA TYR A 98 5.85 -11.29 7.32
C TYR A 98 7.23 -10.64 7.29
N LYS A 99 8.27 -11.44 7.05
CA LYS A 99 9.66 -10.97 6.99
C LYS A 99 9.84 -9.91 5.90
N TYR A 100 9.29 -10.12 4.71
CA TYR A 100 9.35 -9.15 3.62
C TYR A 100 8.65 -7.85 3.98
N ARG A 101 7.49 -7.91 4.65
CA ARG A 101 6.77 -6.72 5.12
C ARG A 101 7.58 -5.94 6.15
N GLU A 102 8.18 -6.64 7.10
CA GLU A 102 9.05 -6.02 8.12
C GLU A 102 10.29 -5.36 7.50
N GLU A 103 10.96 -6.06 6.59
CA GLU A 103 12.11 -5.52 5.84
C GLU A 103 11.71 -4.28 5.02
N THR A 104 10.54 -4.31 4.36
CA THR A 104 10.00 -3.17 3.60
C THR A 104 9.80 -1.93 4.48
N ILE A 105 9.19 -2.09 5.64
CA ILE A 105 8.97 -0.97 6.57
C ILE A 105 10.30 -0.49 7.18
N ASN A 106 11.20 -1.39 7.51
CA ASN A 106 12.52 -1.03 8.04
C ASN A 106 13.32 -0.20 7.02
N GLU A 107 13.37 -0.68 5.77
CA GLU A 107 14.05 0.04 4.67
C GLU A 107 13.40 1.39 4.40
N LEU A 108 12.07 1.50 4.53
CA LEU A 108 11.35 2.76 4.37
C LEU A 108 11.81 3.80 5.40
N TYR A 109 11.80 3.49 6.69
CA TYR A 109 12.26 4.41 7.73
C TYR A 109 13.75 4.75 7.57
N TRP A 110 14.59 3.76 7.31
CA TRP A 110 16.01 3.97 7.03
C TRP A 110 16.24 4.91 5.83
N ALA A 111 15.45 4.78 4.77
CA ALA A 111 15.55 5.64 3.60
C ALA A 111 15.29 7.13 3.94
N PHE A 112 14.28 7.42 4.77
CA PHE A 112 14.00 8.78 5.23
C PHE A 112 15.05 9.29 6.22
N ASN A 113 15.54 8.43 7.11
CA ASN A 113 16.56 8.79 8.10
C ASN A 113 17.93 9.08 7.48
N THR A 114 18.18 8.58 6.28
CA THR A 114 19.49 8.70 5.61
C THR A 114 19.45 9.51 4.31
N PHE A 115 18.29 10.07 3.95
CA PHE A 115 18.18 10.85 2.72
C PHE A 115 19.15 12.05 2.70
N GLY A 116 19.79 12.26 1.53
CA GLY A 116 20.75 13.34 1.33
C GLY A 116 22.17 13.05 1.84
N ARG A 117 22.43 11.88 2.44
CA ARG A 117 23.79 11.45 2.78
C ARG A 117 24.44 10.79 1.56
N GLU A 118 25.70 11.17 1.26
CA GLU A 118 26.48 10.55 0.18
C GLU A 118 26.64 9.05 0.41
N THR A 119 26.98 8.67 1.65
CA THR A 119 27.08 7.27 2.08
C THR A 119 26.10 7.05 3.24
N PRO A 120 24.97 6.38 3.01
CA PRO A 120 24.06 6.03 4.11
C PRO A 120 24.74 5.05 5.06
N ARG A 121 24.49 5.23 6.37
CA ARG A 121 24.90 4.25 7.37
C ARG A 121 24.20 2.91 7.14
N GLU A 122 24.72 1.84 7.72
CA GLU A 122 24.04 0.55 7.79
C GLU A 122 22.63 0.69 8.40
N MET A 123 21.73 -0.16 7.92
CA MET A 123 20.36 -0.25 8.44
C MET A 123 20.38 -0.86 9.83
N LEU A 124 19.67 -0.26 10.76
CA LEU A 124 19.50 -0.75 12.12
C LEU A 124 18.24 -1.62 12.24
N THR A 125 17.85 -1.98 13.45
CA THR A 125 16.58 -2.66 13.70
C THR A 125 15.40 -1.71 13.38
N ILE A 126 14.24 -2.28 13.11
CA ILE A 126 13.05 -1.48 12.78
C ILE A 126 12.64 -0.55 13.93
N GLU A 127 12.80 -1.00 15.16
CA GLU A 127 12.50 -0.22 16.37
C GLU A 127 13.45 0.98 16.48
N GLU A 128 14.74 0.80 16.19
CA GLU A 128 15.71 1.88 16.17
C GLU A 128 15.47 2.86 15.02
N GLU A 129 15.15 2.37 13.82
CA GLU A 129 14.86 3.24 12.67
C GLU A 129 13.60 4.08 12.91
N ILE A 130 12.55 3.51 13.50
CA ILE A 130 11.35 4.25 13.90
C ILE A 130 11.70 5.33 14.94
N SER A 131 12.45 4.98 15.97
CA SER A 131 12.86 5.93 17.02
C SER A 131 13.70 7.09 16.47
N ILE A 132 14.64 6.81 15.57
CA ILE A 132 15.43 7.85 14.90
C ILE A 132 14.52 8.76 14.07
N ASN A 133 13.52 8.20 13.41
CA ASN A 133 12.62 8.96 12.55
C ASN A 133 11.76 9.97 13.33
N GLU A 134 11.48 9.72 14.60
CA GLU A 134 10.76 10.67 15.47
C GLU A 134 11.42 12.06 15.54
N THR A 135 12.72 12.13 15.35
CA THR A 135 13.50 13.39 15.39
C THR A 135 14.19 13.73 14.08
N SER A 136 14.02 12.90 13.04
CA SER A 136 14.69 13.13 11.75
C SER A 136 14.12 14.33 11.00
N GLN A 137 14.87 14.85 10.05
CA GLN A 137 14.43 15.96 9.18
C GLN A 137 13.20 15.57 8.36
N TYR A 138 13.14 14.34 7.89
CA TYR A 138 12.02 13.80 7.10
C TYR A 138 11.24 12.81 7.95
N ALA A 139 10.32 13.33 8.76
CA ALA A 139 9.55 12.55 9.70
C ALA A 139 8.33 11.91 9.05
N VAL A 140 8.23 10.61 9.09
CA VAL A 140 7.04 9.88 8.66
C VAL A 140 5.95 10.03 9.73
N ILE A 141 4.97 10.89 9.45
CA ILE A 141 3.84 11.16 10.36
C ILE A 141 2.60 10.34 9.99
N GLY A 142 2.58 9.76 8.82
CA GLY A 142 1.51 8.92 8.33
C GLY A 142 2.05 7.80 7.46
N LEU A 143 1.74 6.58 7.83
CA LEU A 143 2.07 5.38 7.07
C LEU A 143 0.78 4.64 6.72
N THR A 144 0.55 4.49 5.43
CA THR A 144 -0.65 3.86 4.87
C THR A 144 -0.27 2.59 4.13
N ILE A 145 -1.05 1.54 4.32
CA ILE A 145 -0.97 0.28 3.55
C ILE A 145 -2.29 0.00 2.86
N GLU A 146 -2.26 -0.84 1.83
CA GLU A 146 -3.43 -1.30 1.09
C GLU A 146 -3.64 -2.79 1.32
N THR A 147 -4.86 -3.20 1.67
CA THR A 147 -5.18 -4.62 1.86
C THR A 147 -6.65 -4.91 1.58
N ARG A 148 -7.04 -6.18 1.74
CA ARG A 148 -8.43 -6.64 1.64
C ARG A 148 -9.03 -6.79 3.03
N PRO A 149 -10.36 -6.57 3.20
CA PRO A 149 -11.01 -6.70 4.51
C PRO A 149 -10.86 -8.09 5.14
N ASP A 150 -10.96 -9.16 4.35
CA ASP A 150 -10.89 -10.57 4.80
C ASP A 150 -9.51 -10.98 5.34
N TYR A 151 -8.45 -10.24 5.04
CA TYR A 151 -7.11 -10.47 5.60
C TYR A 151 -6.88 -9.77 6.95
N ILE A 152 -7.77 -8.84 7.34
CA ILE A 152 -7.61 -8.08 8.57
C ILE A 152 -8.06 -8.91 9.77
N ASN A 153 -7.11 -9.23 10.63
CA ASN A 153 -7.30 -9.99 11.84
C ASN A 153 -6.41 -9.45 12.98
N LYS A 154 -6.55 -10.02 14.18
CA LYS A 154 -5.77 -9.56 15.36
C LYS A 154 -4.25 -9.64 15.16
N THR A 155 -3.76 -10.61 14.39
CA THR A 155 -2.32 -10.75 14.11
C THR A 155 -1.86 -9.64 13.16
N ALA A 156 -2.62 -9.36 12.09
CA ALA A 156 -2.35 -8.24 11.19
C ALA A 156 -2.31 -6.90 11.96
N ILE A 157 -3.32 -6.65 12.79
CA ILE A 157 -3.39 -5.42 13.61
C ILE A 157 -2.16 -5.28 14.54
N LYS A 158 -1.71 -6.36 15.20
CA LYS A 158 -0.49 -6.30 16.03
C LYS A 158 0.73 -5.87 15.22
N SER A 159 0.87 -6.38 14.00
CA SER A 159 1.95 -5.97 13.10
C SER A 159 1.82 -4.51 12.67
N TYR A 160 0.61 -4.06 12.37
CA TYR A 160 0.37 -2.66 11.99
C TYR A 160 0.77 -1.69 13.11
N LEU A 161 0.39 -2.01 14.35
CA LEU A 161 0.76 -1.19 15.52
C LEU A 161 2.27 -1.22 15.77
N LYS A 162 2.92 -2.39 15.65
CA LYS A 162 4.38 -2.53 15.78
C LYS A 162 5.12 -1.64 14.78
N TRP A 163 4.63 -1.54 13.54
CA TRP A 163 5.26 -0.79 12.45
C TRP A 163 4.79 0.66 12.34
N VAL A 164 3.99 1.12 13.30
CA VAL A 164 3.43 2.49 13.35
C VAL A 164 2.61 2.82 12.09
N ILE A 165 1.92 1.84 11.55
CA ILE A 165 0.94 2.08 10.49
C ILE A 165 -0.22 2.88 11.08
N THR A 166 -0.58 3.98 10.44
CA THR A 166 -1.59 4.93 10.94
C THR A 166 -2.90 4.86 10.17
N ARG A 167 -2.86 4.34 8.95
CA ARG A 167 -4.01 4.27 8.04
C ARG A 167 -3.99 2.98 7.26
N VAL A 168 -5.15 2.39 7.05
CA VAL A 168 -5.31 1.23 6.17
C VAL A 168 -6.34 1.56 5.09
N GLN A 169 -5.96 1.37 3.83
CA GLN A 169 -6.85 1.43 2.69
C GLN A 169 -7.36 0.02 2.42
N ILE A 170 -8.67 -0.15 2.40
CA ILE A 170 -9.30 -1.46 2.17
C ILE A 170 -10.11 -1.49 0.89
N GLY A 171 -9.85 -2.49 0.08
CA GLY A 171 -10.62 -2.74 -1.14
C GLY A 171 -11.95 -3.40 -0.82
N VAL A 172 -12.95 -2.64 -0.46
CA VAL A 172 -14.34 -3.12 -0.25
C VAL A 172 -15.00 -3.42 -1.59
N GLN A 173 -14.85 -2.52 -2.53
CA GLN A 173 -15.33 -2.54 -3.91
C GLN A 173 -16.85 -2.32 -4.02
N HIS A 174 -17.66 -3.14 -3.38
CA HIS A 174 -19.12 -2.99 -3.32
C HIS A 174 -19.68 -3.56 -2.01
N TYR A 175 -20.92 -3.18 -1.63
CA TYR A 175 -21.62 -3.71 -0.44
C TYR A 175 -22.68 -4.77 -0.76
N ASP A 176 -23.03 -4.96 -2.03
CA ASP A 176 -23.97 -6.00 -2.47
C ASP A 176 -23.21 -7.34 -2.62
N ASP A 177 -23.47 -8.27 -1.72
CA ASP A 177 -22.84 -9.60 -1.70
C ASP A 177 -23.14 -10.42 -2.98
N PHE A 178 -24.27 -10.16 -3.67
CA PHE A 178 -24.56 -10.80 -4.95
C PHE A 178 -23.55 -10.35 -6.02
N ILE A 179 -23.29 -9.04 -6.14
CA ILE A 179 -22.30 -8.49 -7.07
C ILE A 179 -20.92 -9.04 -6.76
N LEU A 180 -20.51 -8.98 -5.49
CA LEU A 180 -19.21 -9.49 -5.05
C LEU A 180 -19.04 -11.00 -5.35
N SER A 181 -20.10 -11.78 -5.17
CA SER A 181 -20.10 -13.22 -5.50
C SER A 181 -19.94 -13.46 -7.01
N LYS A 182 -20.65 -12.70 -7.85
CA LYS A 182 -20.57 -12.83 -9.31
C LYS A 182 -19.21 -12.44 -9.89
N LEU A 183 -18.46 -11.64 -9.15
CA LEU A 183 -17.13 -11.16 -9.52
C LEU A 183 -15.99 -11.97 -8.89
N ASP A 184 -16.29 -13.11 -8.29
CA ASP A 184 -15.32 -13.97 -7.59
C ASP A 184 -14.49 -13.21 -6.55
N ARG A 185 -15.12 -12.22 -5.88
CA ARG A 185 -14.42 -11.39 -4.88
C ARG A 185 -13.99 -12.20 -3.66
N GLY A 186 -14.81 -13.16 -3.20
CA GLY A 186 -14.53 -13.99 -2.02
C GLY A 186 -14.46 -13.23 -0.69
N CYS A 187 -14.81 -11.97 -0.68
CA CYS A 187 -14.84 -11.07 0.49
C CYS A 187 -16.16 -10.30 0.45
N TYR A 188 -16.91 -10.29 1.54
CA TYR A 188 -18.29 -9.86 1.60
C TYR A 188 -18.53 -8.74 2.61
N LYS A 189 -19.74 -8.16 2.63
CA LYS A 189 -20.11 -7.04 3.54
C LYS A 189 -19.75 -7.36 5.00
N LYS A 190 -20.02 -8.57 5.47
CA LYS A 190 -19.68 -9.00 6.85
C LYS A 190 -18.20 -8.91 7.18
N ASP A 191 -17.33 -9.21 6.21
CA ASP A 191 -15.86 -9.16 6.39
C ASP A 191 -15.40 -7.70 6.48
N THR A 192 -16.00 -6.83 5.66
CA THR A 192 -15.78 -5.39 5.69
C THR A 192 -16.15 -4.79 7.04
N ILE A 193 -17.36 -5.04 7.55
CA ILE A 193 -17.83 -4.54 8.85
C ILE A 193 -16.89 -4.99 9.97
N LYS A 194 -16.54 -6.28 10.01
CA LYS A 194 -15.61 -6.84 11.00
C LYS A 194 -14.23 -6.18 10.93
N ALA A 195 -13.69 -5.98 9.74
CA ALA A 195 -12.39 -5.35 9.52
C ALA A 195 -12.38 -3.90 10.00
N ILE A 196 -13.40 -3.11 9.61
CA ILE A 196 -13.53 -1.71 10.02
C ILE A 196 -13.65 -1.61 11.54
N ALA A 197 -14.52 -2.40 12.16
CA ALA A 197 -14.70 -2.41 13.62
C ALA A 197 -13.38 -2.73 14.34
N LEU A 198 -12.63 -3.73 13.87
CA LEU A 198 -11.36 -4.11 14.46
C LEU A 198 -10.30 -3.01 14.31
N MET A 199 -10.17 -2.38 13.17
CA MET A 199 -9.22 -1.28 12.95
C MET A 199 -9.58 -0.05 13.77
N LYS A 200 -10.85 0.32 13.79
CA LYS A 200 -11.35 1.46 14.60
C LYS A 200 -11.13 1.25 16.10
N SER A 201 -11.30 0.03 16.61
CA SER A 201 -11.11 -0.28 18.03
C SER A 201 -9.68 -0.02 18.54
N VAL A 202 -8.69 0.07 17.64
CA VAL A 202 -7.29 0.36 17.97
C VAL A 202 -6.82 1.73 17.46
N GLY A 203 -7.72 2.57 16.98
CA GLY A 203 -7.43 3.95 16.57
C GLY A 203 -6.86 4.10 15.15
N LEU A 204 -6.86 3.06 14.33
CA LEU A 204 -6.41 3.16 12.94
C LEU A 204 -7.41 3.97 12.10
N LYS A 205 -6.89 4.80 11.20
CA LYS A 205 -7.67 5.45 10.16
C LYS A 205 -8.00 4.44 9.06
N VAL A 206 -9.23 4.46 8.57
CA VAL A 206 -9.69 3.55 7.52
C VAL A 206 -10.09 4.36 6.30
N VAL A 207 -9.62 3.94 5.13
CA VAL A 207 -10.06 4.45 3.83
C VAL A 207 -10.67 3.29 3.06
N VAL A 208 -11.87 3.51 2.54
CA VAL A 208 -12.63 2.51 1.81
C VAL A 208 -12.51 2.79 0.31
N HIS A 209 -12.06 1.81 -0.44
CA HIS A 209 -12.07 1.87 -1.90
C HIS A 209 -13.35 1.22 -2.41
N LEU A 210 -14.13 1.98 -3.18
CA LEU A 210 -15.36 1.54 -3.82
C LEU A 210 -15.19 1.60 -5.33
N MET A 211 -15.85 0.70 -6.03
CA MET A 211 -15.84 0.62 -7.49
C MET A 211 -17.28 0.69 -8.00
N PRO A 212 -17.77 1.87 -8.40
CA PRO A 212 -19.01 1.97 -9.14
C PRO A 212 -18.88 1.35 -10.53
N ASP A 213 -20.03 1.07 -11.15
CA ASP A 213 -20.12 0.51 -12.51
C ASP A 213 -19.47 -0.88 -12.66
N LEU A 214 -19.48 -1.66 -11.58
CA LEU A 214 -19.07 -3.05 -11.65
C LEU A 214 -20.12 -3.87 -12.46
N PRO A 215 -19.70 -4.93 -13.20
CA PRO A 215 -20.62 -5.87 -13.81
C PRO A 215 -21.68 -6.34 -12.79
N TYR A 216 -22.94 -6.38 -13.23
CA TYR A 216 -24.13 -6.68 -12.40
C TYR A 216 -24.56 -5.56 -11.45
N SER A 217 -23.90 -4.41 -11.41
CA SER A 217 -24.40 -3.24 -10.71
C SER A 217 -25.34 -2.42 -11.59
N THR A 218 -25.99 -1.45 -10.96
CA THR A 218 -26.79 -0.40 -11.63
C THR A 218 -26.51 0.93 -10.96
N PRO A 219 -26.83 2.08 -11.59
CA PRO A 219 -26.62 3.39 -10.95
C PRO A 219 -27.29 3.51 -9.57
N GLU A 220 -28.48 2.89 -9.40
CA GLU A 220 -29.22 2.92 -8.14
C GLU A 220 -28.48 2.12 -7.05
N LYS A 221 -27.93 0.95 -7.38
CA LYS A 221 -27.13 0.13 -6.47
C LYS A 221 -25.80 0.83 -6.10
N ASP A 222 -25.20 1.52 -7.04
CA ASP A 222 -23.97 2.29 -6.78
C ASP A 222 -24.26 3.47 -5.83
N ILE A 223 -25.39 4.18 -5.98
CA ILE A 223 -25.83 5.22 -5.04
C ILE A 223 -26.09 4.61 -3.66
N GLU A 224 -26.82 3.50 -3.58
CA GLU A 224 -27.06 2.79 -2.32
C GLU A 224 -25.74 2.34 -1.65
N MET A 225 -24.77 1.90 -2.44
CA MET A 225 -23.43 1.57 -1.94
C MET A 225 -22.76 2.76 -1.24
N PHE A 226 -22.83 3.96 -1.83
CA PHE A 226 -22.27 5.17 -1.21
C PHE A 226 -23.04 5.56 0.06
N ASP A 227 -24.36 5.47 0.03
CA ASP A 227 -25.19 5.73 1.22
C ASP A 227 -24.83 4.78 2.37
N CYS A 228 -24.70 3.47 2.09
CA CYS A 228 -24.23 2.49 3.07
C CYS A 228 -22.83 2.84 3.63
N ALA A 229 -21.90 3.28 2.78
CA ALA A 229 -20.56 3.64 3.22
C ALA A 229 -20.52 4.85 4.17
N LEU A 230 -21.51 5.74 4.08
CA LEU A 230 -21.58 6.98 4.86
C LEU A 230 -22.45 6.84 6.11
N THR A 231 -23.45 5.96 6.11
CA THR A 231 -24.50 5.90 7.14
C THR A 231 -24.50 4.62 7.96
N ASP A 232 -23.93 3.52 7.43
CA ASP A 232 -23.87 2.24 8.15
C ASP A 232 -22.78 2.33 9.24
N PRO A 233 -23.11 2.12 10.53
CA PRO A 233 -22.19 2.36 11.65
C PRO A 233 -21.06 1.33 11.75
#